data_f57a67cdd9625b22cf99b492dadbbb02
#
_entry.id   f57a67cdd9625b22cf99b492dadbbb02
#
_cell.length_a   1.000
_cell.length_b   1.000
_cell.length_c   1.000
_cell.angle_alpha   90.00
_cell.angle_beta   90.00
_cell.angle_gamma   90.00
#
_symmetry.space_group_name_H-M   'P 1'
#
loop_
_entity.id
_entity.type
_entity.pdbx_description
1 polymer ?
#
loop_
_entity_poly.entity_id
_entity_poly.type
_entity_poly.pdbx_seq_one_letter_code
_entity_poly.pdbx_strand_id
1 'polypeptide(L)'
;MVRQQVVRLKPNLTSRAQVSQKGAGAWHLEVPAGPEGGYRLAQLDDYSDLRRVIFPWNPAVNLSLRAKASHRDIPGTWGFGLWNDPFSLSLGFGGGTRRWPVLPNAAWFFFASTPNYLSLRDDLPAQGNLAATFHSPQWPAQLLVLGAPAMPLLLWSPGARLIRRLGRRLVHQDVVEMGIDPTVWHSYVLQWQKDSVCFQVDGDVMLETPVSPKGPLGLVIWVDNQYAALPPSGRLSYGTLALSLIHI
;
A
#
# COMPACT_ATOMS: atom_id res chain seq x y z
N MET A 1 -5.75 -19.13 22.23
CA MET A 1 -6.19 -17.79 22.64
C MET A 1 -5.46 -16.77 21.78
N VAL A 2 -6.15 -16.11 20.85
CA VAL A 2 -5.61 -14.98 20.10
C VAL A 2 -5.52 -13.80 21.08
N ARG A 3 -4.32 -13.33 21.39
CA ARG A 3 -4.16 -12.09 22.17
C ARG A 3 -4.69 -10.93 21.30
N GLN A 4 -5.78 -10.30 21.73
CA GLN A 4 -6.15 -8.99 21.20
C GLN A 4 -5.06 -8.00 21.61
N GLN A 5 -4.24 -7.60 20.67
CA GLN A 5 -3.24 -6.57 20.90
C GLN A 5 -3.91 -5.20 20.73
N VAL A 6 -3.79 -4.35 21.74
CA VAL A 6 -4.31 -2.98 21.62
C VAL A 6 -3.44 -2.22 20.62
N VAL A 7 -3.99 -1.95 19.45
CA VAL A 7 -3.31 -1.20 18.38
C VAL A 7 -3.38 0.29 18.71
N ARG A 8 -2.23 0.93 18.84
CA ARG A 8 -2.14 2.38 18.98
C ARG A 8 -1.86 3.03 17.63
N LEU A 9 -2.92 3.43 16.95
CA LEU A 9 -2.82 4.12 15.67
C LEU A 9 -2.46 5.59 15.88
N LYS A 10 -1.58 6.11 15.01
CA LYS A 10 -1.16 7.52 14.96
C LYS A 10 -1.54 8.11 13.61
N PRO A 11 -2.07 9.34 13.58
CA PRO A 11 -2.32 10.04 12.33
C PRO A 11 -1.02 10.59 11.73
N ASN A 12 -0.91 10.44 10.42
CA ASN A 12 0.10 11.06 9.57
C ASN A 12 -0.62 11.81 8.45
N LEU A 13 -0.50 13.13 8.43
CA LEU A 13 -1.35 14.00 7.63
C LEU A 13 -0.53 15.00 6.82
N THR A 14 -0.95 15.26 5.60
CA THR A 14 -0.57 16.49 4.90
C THR A 14 -1.49 17.66 5.32
N SER A 15 -1.12 18.89 4.96
CA SER A 15 -1.91 20.08 5.32
C SER A 15 -3.38 19.93 4.86
N ARG A 16 -4.32 20.26 5.75
CA ARG A 16 -5.77 20.23 5.59
C ARG A 16 -6.42 18.82 5.48
N ALA A 17 -5.64 17.74 5.41
CA ALA A 17 -6.20 16.41 5.58
C ALA A 17 -6.60 16.19 7.05
N GLN A 18 -7.59 15.35 7.29
CA GLN A 18 -8.11 15.11 8.63
C GLN A 18 -8.26 13.61 8.90
N VAL A 19 -7.98 13.25 10.14
CA VAL A 19 -8.33 11.95 10.69
C VAL A 19 -9.10 12.20 11.97
N SER A 20 -10.32 11.70 12.04
CA SER A 20 -11.18 11.86 13.22
C SER A 20 -11.67 10.51 13.72
N GLN A 21 -11.64 10.31 15.02
CA GLN A 21 -12.24 9.15 15.66
C GLN A 21 -13.74 9.38 15.85
N LYS A 22 -14.57 8.53 15.28
CA LYS A 22 -16.05 8.63 15.33
C LYS A 22 -16.69 7.72 16.39
N GLY A 23 -15.87 7.06 17.20
CA GLY A 23 -16.28 6.13 18.26
C GLY A 23 -15.16 5.18 18.63
N ALA A 24 -15.41 4.25 19.53
CA ALA A 24 -14.42 3.24 19.89
C ALA A 24 -14.08 2.37 18.66
N GLY A 25 -12.85 2.51 18.14
CA GLY A 25 -12.37 1.75 16.99
C GLY A 25 -12.94 2.18 15.63
N ALA A 26 -13.68 3.29 15.55
CA ALA A 26 -14.21 3.84 14.30
C ALA A 26 -13.44 5.10 13.91
N TRP A 27 -12.94 5.16 12.69
CA TRP A 27 -12.14 6.24 12.15
C TRP A 27 -12.71 6.79 10.85
N HIS A 28 -12.48 8.06 10.62
CA HIS A 28 -12.82 8.75 9.38
C HIS A 28 -11.59 9.49 8.90
N LEU A 29 -11.14 9.15 7.71
CA LEU A 29 -10.01 9.78 7.03
C LEU A 29 -10.58 10.64 5.90
N GLU A 30 -10.16 11.90 5.86
CA GLU A 30 -10.66 12.88 4.90
C GLU A 30 -9.48 13.61 4.25
N VAL A 31 -9.55 13.72 2.93
CA VAL A 31 -8.59 14.49 2.12
C VAL A 31 -9.35 15.56 1.35
N PRO A 32 -8.97 16.85 1.50
CA PRO A 32 -9.68 17.95 0.89
C PRO A 32 -9.50 18.01 -0.61
N ALA A 33 -10.47 18.60 -1.28
CA ALA A 33 -10.38 18.95 -2.70
C ALA A 33 -9.15 19.81 -3.01
N GLY A 34 -8.67 19.72 -4.24
CA GLY A 34 -7.59 20.57 -4.70
C GLY A 34 -6.98 20.13 -6.02
N PRO A 35 -6.19 21.03 -6.66
CA PRO A 35 -5.57 20.76 -7.95
C PRO A 35 -4.49 19.67 -7.87
N GLU A 36 -4.09 19.17 -9.02
CA GLU A 36 -2.86 18.38 -9.17
C GLU A 36 -1.61 19.18 -8.75
N GLY A 37 -0.48 18.48 -8.55
CA GLY A 37 0.80 19.07 -8.12
C GLY A 37 0.95 19.20 -6.60
N GLY A 38 -0.13 19.09 -5.83
CA GLY A 38 -0.09 19.08 -4.37
C GLY A 38 -0.35 17.69 -3.78
N TYR A 39 0.62 17.13 -3.05
CA TYR A 39 0.41 15.85 -2.36
C TYR A 39 -0.52 16.00 -1.16
N ARG A 40 -1.50 15.12 -1.07
CA ARG A 40 -2.50 15.07 0.01
C ARG A 40 -2.61 13.65 0.52
N LEU A 41 -2.51 13.51 1.84
CA LEU A 41 -2.53 12.23 2.54
C LEU A 41 -3.31 12.36 3.84
N ALA A 42 -4.20 11.42 4.10
CA ALA A 42 -4.67 11.09 5.43
C ALA A 42 -4.32 9.61 5.70
N GLN A 43 -3.53 9.38 6.75
CA GLN A 43 -3.04 8.05 7.10
C GLN A 43 -3.17 7.81 8.60
N LEU A 44 -3.46 6.57 8.96
CA LEU A 44 -3.31 6.01 10.30
C LEU A 44 -2.32 4.86 10.23
N ASP A 45 -1.37 4.83 11.14
CA ASP A 45 -0.40 3.74 11.23
C ASP A 45 0.06 3.49 12.67
N ASP A 46 0.71 2.36 12.91
CA ASP A 46 1.25 1.96 14.21
C ASP A 46 2.78 1.88 14.23
N TYR A 47 3.44 2.34 13.17
CA TYR A 47 4.88 2.11 12.95
C TYR A 47 5.69 3.39 12.67
N SER A 48 5.09 4.53 12.44
CA SER A 48 5.78 5.77 11.99
C SER A 48 6.97 6.15 12.85
N ASP A 49 6.89 5.97 14.16
CA ASP A 49 7.98 6.29 15.10
C ASP A 49 8.95 5.12 15.34
N LEU A 50 8.74 3.98 14.70
CA LEU A 50 9.50 2.77 14.96
C LEU A 50 10.54 2.51 13.85
N ARG A 51 11.64 1.87 14.21
CA ARG A 51 12.54 1.26 13.22
C ARG A 51 11.90 0.01 12.65
N ARG A 52 12.08 -0.27 11.33
CA ARG A 52 11.46 -1.47 10.69
C ARG A 52 11.68 -2.77 11.43
N VAL A 53 12.86 -2.96 12.00
CA VAL A 53 13.20 -4.20 12.73
C VAL A 53 12.37 -4.45 13.99
N ILE A 54 11.64 -3.45 14.44
CA ILE A 54 10.73 -3.51 15.60
C ILE A 54 9.30 -3.16 15.25
N PHE A 55 8.89 -3.27 13.98
CA PHE A 55 7.49 -3.13 13.61
C PHE A 55 6.63 -4.16 14.35
N PRO A 56 5.37 -3.83 14.69
CA PRO A 56 4.62 -4.60 15.68
C PRO A 56 4.23 -6.02 15.27
N TRP A 57 4.12 -6.31 13.96
CA TRP A 57 3.43 -7.51 13.51
C TRP A 57 4.36 -8.53 12.87
N ASN A 58 4.23 -9.75 13.34
CA ASN A 58 4.83 -10.97 12.76
C ASN A 58 3.73 -12.02 12.56
N PRO A 59 3.88 -13.01 11.65
CA PRO A 59 2.90 -14.08 11.52
C PRO A 59 2.76 -14.88 12.85
N ALA A 60 1.57 -15.34 13.27
CA ALA A 60 0.29 -15.24 12.57
C ALA A 60 -0.49 -14.00 13.02
N VAL A 61 -1.06 -13.29 12.06
CA VAL A 61 -1.90 -12.11 12.30
C VAL A 61 -3.25 -12.28 11.60
N ASN A 62 -4.30 -11.86 12.28
CA ASN A 62 -5.63 -11.70 11.70
C ASN A 62 -6.04 -10.23 11.87
N LEU A 63 -6.10 -9.50 10.75
CA LEU A 63 -6.61 -8.14 10.67
C LEU A 63 -8.05 -8.19 10.17
N SER A 64 -8.98 -7.67 10.96
CA SER A 64 -10.39 -7.58 10.59
C SER A 64 -10.88 -6.15 10.80
N LEU A 65 -11.53 -5.58 9.80
CA LEU A 65 -12.15 -4.26 9.87
C LEU A 65 -13.32 -4.14 8.89
N ARG A 66 -14.12 -3.09 9.06
CA ARG A 66 -15.12 -2.68 8.08
C ARG A 66 -14.71 -1.35 7.48
N ALA A 67 -14.86 -1.22 6.18
CA ALA A 67 -14.56 0.03 5.47
C ALA A 67 -15.56 0.31 4.36
N LYS A 68 -15.69 1.59 4.02
CA LYS A 68 -16.30 2.09 2.79
C LYS A 68 -15.63 3.38 2.35
N ALA A 69 -15.72 3.70 1.08
CA ALA A 69 -15.21 4.94 0.50
C ALA A 69 -16.35 5.88 0.11
N SER A 70 -16.07 7.17 -0.03
CA SER A 70 -17.05 8.17 -0.47
C SER A 70 -17.45 8.02 -1.94
N HIS A 71 -16.55 7.50 -2.77
CA HIS A 71 -16.74 7.35 -4.21
C HIS A 71 -16.15 6.02 -4.68
N ARG A 72 -16.67 5.49 -5.79
CA ARG A 72 -16.20 4.24 -6.39
C ARG A 72 -14.76 4.39 -6.92
N ASP A 73 -14.48 5.49 -7.59
CA ASP A 73 -13.20 5.80 -8.23
C ASP A 73 -12.58 7.03 -7.56
N ILE A 74 -11.94 6.82 -6.41
CA ILE A 74 -11.17 7.87 -5.75
C ILE A 74 -9.88 8.11 -6.53
N PRO A 75 -9.62 9.34 -7.04
CA PRO A 75 -8.36 9.64 -7.73
C PRO A 75 -7.16 9.50 -6.79
N GLY A 76 -6.21 8.64 -7.13
CA GLY A 76 -5.07 8.30 -6.29
C GLY A 76 -5.16 6.88 -5.76
N THR A 77 -4.82 6.71 -4.49
CA THR A 77 -4.83 5.41 -3.83
C THR A 77 -5.47 5.46 -2.45
N TRP A 78 -6.08 4.38 -2.04
CA TRP A 78 -6.47 4.18 -0.65
C TRP A 78 -6.47 2.69 -0.31
N GLY A 79 -6.44 2.39 0.96
CA GLY A 79 -6.45 1.01 1.40
C GLY A 79 -6.03 0.82 2.84
N PHE A 80 -5.81 -0.43 3.19
CA PHE A 80 -5.37 -0.85 4.52
C PHE A 80 -4.73 -2.24 4.46
N GLY A 81 -3.82 -2.47 5.39
CA GLY A 81 -3.14 -3.75 5.50
C GLY A 81 -1.81 -3.64 6.23
N LEU A 82 -0.98 -4.64 6.02
CA LEU A 82 0.32 -4.77 6.67
C LEU A 82 1.44 -4.59 5.65
N TRP A 83 2.46 -3.79 5.99
CA TRP A 83 3.59 -3.56 5.10
C TRP A 83 4.88 -3.22 5.84
N ASN A 84 6.01 -3.30 5.15
CA ASN A 84 7.31 -2.91 5.68
C ASN A 84 7.71 -1.46 5.33
N ASP A 85 6.76 -0.61 4.89
CA ASP A 85 7.00 0.78 4.51
C ASP A 85 8.20 0.94 3.53
N PRO A 86 8.11 0.34 2.33
CA PRO A 86 9.26 0.25 1.42
C PRO A 86 9.66 1.59 0.80
N PHE A 87 8.73 2.56 0.73
CA PHE A 87 8.85 3.81 -0.04
C PHE A 87 8.96 5.07 0.82
N SER A 88 9.37 4.97 2.08
CA SER A 88 9.45 6.12 3.00
C SER A 88 10.45 7.21 2.61
N LEU A 89 11.33 6.98 1.63
CA LEU A 89 11.93 8.06 0.86
C LEU A 89 10.90 8.51 -0.18
N SER A 90 9.86 9.19 0.29
CA SER A 90 8.92 9.83 -0.62
C SER A 90 9.72 10.73 -1.58
N LEU A 91 9.47 10.57 -2.85
CA LEU A 91 10.03 11.35 -3.96
C LEU A 91 9.59 12.83 -3.88
N GLY A 92 9.83 13.50 -2.73
CA GLY A 92 9.41 14.86 -2.44
C GLY A 92 7.99 15.01 -1.89
N PHE A 93 7.24 13.92 -1.74
CA PHE A 93 5.86 13.92 -1.22
C PHE A 93 5.89 13.54 0.25
N GLY A 94 5.64 14.50 1.11
CA GLY A 94 5.94 14.46 2.53
C GLY A 94 5.24 13.39 3.36
N GLY A 95 5.73 13.24 4.55
CA GLY A 95 5.11 12.55 5.66
C GLY A 95 5.90 11.32 6.14
N GLY A 96 6.27 11.32 7.41
CA GLY A 96 6.87 10.19 8.11
C GLY A 96 8.39 10.22 8.22
N THR A 97 8.90 9.39 9.08
CA THR A 97 10.35 9.20 9.29
C THR A 97 11.01 8.71 8.01
N ARG A 98 11.99 9.45 7.50
CA ARG A 98 12.77 9.07 6.32
C ARG A 98 13.55 7.79 6.60
N ARG A 99 13.09 6.67 6.05
CA ARG A 99 13.79 5.38 6.12
C ARG A 99 14.42 5.07 4.77
N TRP A 100 15.55 4.38 4.80
CA TRP A 100 16.16 3.88 3.58
C TRP A 100 15.19 2.96 2.82
N PRO A 101 15.17 3.00 1.48
CA PRO A 101 14.32 2.12 0.69
C PRO A 101 14.63 0.65 0.94
N VAL A 102 13.62 -0.20 0.88
CA VAL A 102 13.74 -1.66 0.94
C VAL A 102 12.82 -2.29 -0.09
N LEU A 103 13.03 -3.57 -0.39
CA LEU A 103 12.10 -4.30 -1.25
C LEU A 103 10.76 -4.49 -0.53
N PRO A 104 9.64 -4.44 -1.26
CA PRO A 104 8.32 -4.48 -0.67
C PRO A 104 7.99 -5.86 -0.07
N ASN A 105 7.53 -5.86 1.16
CA ASN A 105 6.84 -6.95 1.82
C ASN A 105 5.52 -6.38 2.36
N ALA A 106 4.41 -6.81 1.80
CA ALA A 106 3.10 -6.28 2.15
C ALA A 106 1.99 -7.29 1.88
N ALA A 107 0.91 -7.21 2.65
CA ALA A 107 -0.37 -7.83 2.37
C ALA A 107 -1.45 -6.81 2.69
N TRP A 108 -2.23 -6.39 1.70
CA TRP A 108 -3.17 -5.28 1.82
C TRP A 108 -4.36 -5.38 0.87
N PHE A 109 -5.47 -4.80 1.27
CA PHE A 109 -6.54 -4.37 0.39
C PHE A 109 -6.16 -3.00 -0.15
N PHE A 110 -6.06 -2.89 -1.47
CA PHE A 110 -5.50 -1.73 -2.13
C PHE A 110 -6.43 -1.28 -3.27
N PHE A 111 -6.75 0.00 -3.28
CA PHE A 111 -7.61 0.62 -4.26
C PHE A 111 -6.80 1.65 -5.03
N ALA A 112 -6.65 1.45 -6.32
CA ALA A 112 -5.81 2.29 -7.18
C ALA A 112 -6.57 2.75 -8.41
N SER A 113 -6.75 4.07 -8.55
CA SER A 113 -7.36 4.66 -9.74
C SER A 113 -6.40 4.62 -10.94
N THR A 114 -6.91 4.78 -12.13
CA THR A 114 -6.12 5.19 -13.29
C THR A 114 -5.49 6.57 -12.99
N PRO A 115 -4.20 6.83 -13.25
CA PRO A 115 -3.26 6.07 -14.10
C PRO A 115 -2.30 5.12 -13.34
N ASN A 116 -2.62 4.67 -12.12
CA ASN A 116 -1.73 3.76 -11.40
C ASN A 116 -1.43 2.49 -12.20
N TYR A 117 -0.20 1.96 -12.06
CA TYR A 117 0.18 0.65 -12.53
C TYR A 117 1.21 0.04 -11.59
N LEU A 118 0.75 -0.71 -10.60
CA LEU A 118 1.56 -1.14 -9.46
C LEU A 118 1.97 -2.62 -9.52
N SER A 119 1.47 -3.38 -10.50
CA SER A 119 1.90 -4.76 -10.71
C SER A 119 3.22 -4.83 -11.48
N LEU A 120 4.13 -5.67 -11.01
CA LEU A 120 5.35 -6.04 -11.75
C LEU A 120 5.08 -7.16 -12.77
N ARG A 121 4.02 -7.95 -12.60
CA ARG A 121 3.61 -9.00 -13.53
C ARG A 121 2.56 -8.45 -14.49
N ASP A 122 2.64 -8.91 -15.73
CA ASP A 122 1.79 -8.43 -16.83
C ASP A 122 0.46 -9.21 -16.90
N ASP A 123 0.39 -10.35 -16.21
CA ASP A 123 -0.75 -11.26 -16.11
C ASP A 123 -1.62 -11.02 -14.86
N LEU A 124 -1.25 -10.03 -14.02
CA LEU A 124 -2.00 -9.68 -12.81
C LEU A 124 -2.61 -8.29 -12.92
N PRO A 125 -3.75 -8.05 -12.26
CA PRO A 125 -4.33 -6.71 -12.16
C PRO A 125 -3.32 -5.70 -11.60
N ALA A 126 -3.34 -4.48 -12.11
CA ALA A 126 -2.38 -3.45 -11.73
C ALA A 126 -3.03 -2.18 -11.17
N GLN A 127 -4.36 -2.08 -11.23
CA GLN A 127 -5.20 -1.00 -10.76
C GLN A 127 -6.61 -1.52 -10.46
N GLY A 128 -7.46 -0.72 -9.86
CA GLY A 128 -8.81 -1.10 -9.43
C GLY A 128 -8.86 -1.48 -7.94
N ASN A 129 -9.80 -2.30 -7.56
CA ASN A 129 -10.03 -2.76 -6.20
C ASN A 129 -9.31 -4.09 -5.99
N LEU A 130 -8.16 -4.07 -5.32
CA LEU A 130 -7.23 -5.20 -5.30
C LEU A 130 -7.07 -5.80 -3.89
N ALA A 131 -7.03 -7.12 -3.81
CA ALA A 131 -6.37 -7.83 -2.72
C ALA A 131 -4.98 -8.24 -3.22
N ALA A 132 -3.93 -7.79 -2.56
CA ALA A 132 -2.57 -7.92 -3.07
C ALA A 132 -1.57 -8.29 -1.99
N THR A 133 -0.62 -9.14 -2.34
CA THR A 133 0.49 -9.50 -1.46
C THR A 133 1.81 -9.50 -2.22
N PHE A 134 2.88 -9.12 -1.48
CA PHE A 134 4.25 -9.00 -1.99
C PHE A 134 5.23 -9.65 -1.02
N HIS A 135 6.06 -10.51 -1.56
CA HIS A 135 7.14 -11.17 -0.84
C HIS A 135 8.48 -10.84 -1.49
N SER A 136 9.42 -10.33 -0.71
CA SER A 136 10.76 -10.01 -1.18
C SER A 136 11.83 -10.45 -0.19
N PRO A 137 13.07 -10.72 -0.66
CA PRO A 137 14.18 -10.91 0.25
C PRO A 137 14.43 -9.65 1.08
N GLN A 138 14.77 -9.86 2.36
CA GLN A 138 15.09 -8.77 3.29
C GLN A 138 16.55 -8.36 3.16
N TRP A 139 16.90 -7.71 2.06
CA TRP A 139 18.24 -7.20 1.87
C TRP A 139 18.49 -5.94 2.71
N PRO A 140 19.72 -5.79 3.24
CA PRO A 140 20.13 -4.53 3.84
C PRO A 140 19.92 -3.37 2.88
N ALA A 141 19.36 -2.26 3.38
CA ALA A 141 19.05 -1.09 2.57
C ALA A 141 20.28 -0.54 1.83
N GLN A 142 21.47 -0.69 2.40
CA GLN A 142 22.73 -0.30 1.80
C GLN A 142 22.99 -0.98 0.44
N LEU A 143 22.56 -2.24 0.27
CA LEU A 143 22.68 -2.94 -1.01
C LEU A 143 21.76 -2.35 -2.08
N LEU A 144 20.60 -1.84 -1.69
CA LEU A 144 19.70 -1.17 -2.63
C LEU A 144 20.23 0.20 -3.06
N VAL A 145 20.97 0.89 -2.18
CA VAL A 145 21.65 2.15 -2.51
C VAL A 145 22.70 1.96 -3.59
N LEU A 146 23.36 0.79 -3.64
CA LEU A 146 24.27 0.46 -4.75
C LEU A 146 23.57 0.41 -6.11
N GLY A 147 22.26 0.24 -6.12
CA GLY A 147 21.43 0.35 -7.33
C GLY A 147 21.09 1.79 -7.74
N ALA A 148 21.36 2.80 -6.91
CA ALA A 148 21.02 4.19 -7.22
C ALA A 148 21.60 4.70 -8.54
N PRO A 149 22.82 4.35 -8.98
CA PRO A 149 23.32 4.71 -10.30
C PRO A 149 22.49 4.15 -11.47
N ALA A 150 21.69 3.12 -11.24
CA ALA A 150 20.77 2.59 -12.25
C ALA A 150 19.42 3.33 -12.33
N MET A 151 19.12 4.22 -11.39
CA MET A 151 17.85 4.98 -11.38
C MET A 151 17.59 5.78 -12.68
N PRO A 152 18.59 6.44 -13.31
CA PRO A 152 18.38 7.10 -14.60
C PRO A 152 17.87 6.17 -15.71
N LEU A 153 18.12 4.87 -15.63
CA LEU A 153 17.58 3.90 -16.59
C LEU A 153 16.06 3.81 -16.55
N LEU A 154 15.41 4.21 -15.46
CA LEU A 154 13.95 4.30 -15.36
C LEU A 154 13.35 5.39 -16.27
N LEU A 155 14.14 6.39 -16.65
CA LEU A 155 13.73 7.46 -17.58
C LEU A 155 13.80 7.01 -19.05
N TRP A 156 14.43 5.86 -19.32
CA TRP A 156 14.56 5.28 -20.65
C TRP A 156 13.80 3.96 -20.72
N SER A 157 12.79 3.88 -21.59
CA SER A 157 11.85 2.76 -21.62
C SER A 157 12.49 1.36 -21.71
N PRO A 158 13.55 1.10 -22.49
CA PRO A 158 14.23 -0.18 -22.45
C PRO A 158 14.90 -0.49 -21.10
N GLY A 159 15.51 0.52 -20.47
CA GLY A 159 16.09 0.40 -19.14
C GLY A 159 15.04 0.12 -18.07
N ALA A 160 13.93 0.84 -18.09
CA ALA A 160 12.81 0.63 -17.20
C ALA A 160 12.20 -0.79 -17.35
N ARG A 161 12.08 -1.30 -18.60
CA ARG A 161 11.67 -2.68 -18.86
C ARG A 161 12.66 -3.71 -18.29
N LEU A 162 13.96 -3.43 -18.38
CA LEU A 162 14.98 -4.28 -17.77
C LEU A 162 14.83 -4.29 -16.24
N ILE A 163 14.74 -3.13 -15.61
CA ILE A 163 14.55 -3.00 -14.16
C ILE A 163 13.26 -3.71 -13.71
N ARG A 164 12.14 -3.54 -14.43
CA ARG A 164 10.90 -4.26 -14.17
C ARG A 164 11.09 -5.79 -14.27
N ARG A 165 11.81 -6.28 -15.30
CA ARG A 165 12.11 -7.71 -15.47
C ARG A 165 12.97 -8.26 -14.33
N LEU A 166 13.94 -7.51 -13.86
CA LEU A 166 14.77 -7.90 -12.70
C LEU A 166 13.94 -7.83 -11.41
N GLY A 167 13.12 -6.80 -11.24
CA GLY A 167 12.20 -6.66 -10.12
C GLY A 167 11.28 -7.87 -9.96
N ARG A 168 10.69 -8.37 -11.06
CA ARG A 168 9.84 -9.59 -11.06
C ARG A 168 10.53 -10.84 -10.53
N ARG A 169 11.86 -10.93 -10.64
CA ARG A 169 12.63 -12.07 -10.12
C ARG A 169 12.87 -11.99 -8.62
N LEU A 170 12.84 -10.78 -8.07
CA LEU A 170 13.13 -10.50 -6.66
C LEU A 170 11.86 -10.34 -5.84
N VAL A 171 10.82 -9.75 -6.44
CA VAL A 171 9.54 -9.47 -5.80
C VAL A 171 8.52 -10.46 -6.33
N HIS A 172 8.18 -11.44 -5.52
CA HIS A 172 7.04 -12.32 -5.78
C HIS A 172 5.78 -11.58 -5.37
N GLN A 173 4.76 -11.63 -6.21
CA GLN A 173 3.47 -10.99 -5.94
C GLN A 173 2.32 -11.89 -6.38
N ASP A 174 1.20 -11.73 -5.69
CA ASP A 174 -0.07 -12.26 -6.11
C ASP A 174 -1.15 -11.20 -5.87
N VAL A 175 -2.08 -11.09 -6.82
CA VAL A 175 -3.06 -10.00 -6.84
C VAL A 175 -4.34 -10.50 -7.49
N VAL A 176 -5.48 -10.14 -6.90
CA VAL A 176 -6.79 -10.33 -7.51
C VAL A 176 -7.59 -9.03 -7.47
N GLU A 177 -8.38 -8.77 -8.50
CA GLU A 177 -9.39 -7.72 -8.51
C GLU A 177 -10.67 -8.23 -7.83
N MET A 178 -11.17 -7.49 -6.83
CA MET A 178 -12.23 -7.97 -5.96
C MET A 178 -13.65 -7.77 -6.53
N GLY A 179 -13.84 -6.92 -7.52
CA GLY A 179 -15.15 -6.70 -8.16
C GLY A 179 -16.25 -6.15 -7.24
N ILE A 180 -15.90 -5.52 -6.14
CA ILE A 180 -16.85 -4.98 -5.13
C ILE A 180 -17.17 -3.52 -5.37
N ASP A 181 -18.26 -3.04 -4.80
CA ASP A 181 -18.60 -1.61 -4.72
C ASP A 181 -18.05 -1.00 -3.43
N PRO A 182 -16.94 -0.26 -3.46
CA PRO A 182 -16.32 0.28 -2.25
C PRO A 182 -17.16 1.37 -1.56
N THR A 183 -18.26 1.84 -2.15
CA THR A 183 -19.10 2.90 -1.57
C THR A 183 -20.08 2.39 -0.51
N VAL A 184 -20.20 1.08 -0.38
CA VAL A 184 -21.01 0.45 0.68
C VAL A 184 -20.08 -0.21 1.72
N TRP A 185 -20.64 -0.46 2.91
CA TRP A 185 -19.87 -1.11 3.98
C TRP A 185 -19.59 -2.57 3.67
N HIS A 186 -18.32 -2.92 3.59
CA HIS A 186 -17.85 -4.31 3.52
C HIS A 186 -17.05 -4.68 4.78
N SER A 187 -17.08 -5.96 5.10
CA SER A 187 -16.22 -6.57 6.13
C SER A 187 -15.02 -7.21 5.47
N TYR A 188 -13.83 -6.77 5.82
CA TYR A 188 -12.57 -7.25 5.27
C TYR A 188 -11.81 -8.05 6.32
N VAL A 189 -11.27 -9.20 5.92
CA VAL A 189 -10.42 -10.04 6.77
C VAL A 189 -9.15 -10.38 6.01
N LEU A 190 -8.01 -10.07 6.60
CA LEU A 190 -6.68 -10.45 6.15
C LEU A 190 -6.07 -11.40 7.17
N GLN A 191 -5.86 -12.65 6.77
CA GLN A 191 -5.16 -13.65 7.57
C GLN A 191 -3.74 -13.81 7.00
N TRP A 192 -2.75 -13.36 7.75
CA TRP A 192 -1.35 -13.51 7.40
C TRP A 192 -0.69 -14.58 8.25
N GLN A 193 -0.31 -15.68 7.60
CA GLN A 193 0.45 -16.78 8.17
C GLN A 193 1.89 -16.75 7.64
N LYS A 194 2.74 -17.59 8.20
CA LYS A 194 4.15 -17.68 7.79
C LYS A 194 4.32 -18.01 6.30
N ASP A 195 3.50 -18.91 5.79
CA ASP A 195 3.63 -19.50 4.47
C ASP A 195 2.39 -19.30 3.58
N SER A 196 1.42 -18.50 4.03
CA SER A 196 0.21 -18.18 3.26
C SER A 196 -0.41 -16.86 3.69
N VAL A 197 -1.21 -16.29 2.78
CA VAL A 197 -2.09 -15.15 3.04
C VAL A 197 -3.47 -15.47 2.49
N CYS A 198 -4.51 -15.16 3.27
CA CYS A 198 -5.90 -15.26 2.83
C CYS A 198 -6.59 -13.91 3.00
N PHE A 199 -7.25 -13.46 1.94
CA PHE A 199 -8.06 -12.25 1.91
C PHE A 199 -9.53 -12.62 1.74
N GLN A 200 -10.39 -12.06 2.60
CA GLN A 200 -11.83 -12.28 2.53
C GLN A 200 -12.57 -10.94 2.56
N VAL A 201 -13.67 -10.89 1.82
CA VAL A 201 -14.64 -9.76 1.85
C VAL A 201 -16.02 -10.34 2.08
N ASP A 202 -16.71 -9.85 3.09
CA ASP A 202 -18.04 -10.29 3.52
C ASP A 202 -18.18 -11.81 3.77
N GLY A 203 -17.06 -12.46 4.09
CA GLY A 203 -16.98 -13.90 4.31
C GLY A 203 -16.54 -14.72 3.10
N ASP A 204 -16.55 -14.13 1.90
CA ASP A 204 -16.08 -14.79 0.69
C ASP A 204 -14.57 -14.65 0.54
N VAL A 205 -13.89 -15.75 0.18
CA VAL A 205 -12.45 -15.76 -0.09
C VAL A 205 -12.18 -15.13 -1.45
N MET A 206 -11.49 -13.98 -1.46
CA MET A 206 -11.07 -13.28 -2.67
C MET A 206 -9.73 -13.82 -3.21
N LEU A 207 -8.79 -14.09 -2.30
CA LEU A 207 -7.46 -14.61 -2.65
C LEU A 207 -6.93 -15.46 -1.50
N GLU A 208 -6.45 -16.65 -1.83
CA GLU A 208 -5.62 -17.46 -0.96
C GLU A 208 -4.34 -17.85 -1.71
N THR A 209 -3.18 -17.57 -1.12
CA THR A 209 -1.91 -17.67 -1.83
C THR A 209 -0.75 -18.04 -0.91
N PRO A 210 0.25 -18.80 -1.43
CA PRO A 210 1.50 -19.03 -0.70
C PRO A 210 2.48 -17.84 -0.73
N VAL A 211 2.16 -16.76 -1.45
CA VAL A 211 3.00 -15.55 -1.45
C VAL A 211 2.79 -14.80 -0.15
N SER A 212 3.56 -15.13 0.87
CA SER A 212 3.46 -14.52 2.20
C SER A 212 4.61 -13.56 2.45
N PRO A 213 4.34 -12.28 2.85
CA PRO A 213 5.38 -11.30 3.13
C PRO A 213 6.25 -11.70 4.31
N LYS A 214 7.50 -11.21 4.35
CA LYS A 214 8.39 -11.35 5.49
C LYS A 214 8.17 -10.20 6.48
N GLY A 215 7.95 -10.56 7.74
CA GLY A 215 7.86 -9.59 8.85
C GLY A 215 9.23 -9.15 9.37
N PRO A 216 9.26 -8.16 10.30
CA PRO A 216 8.09 -7.54 10.90
C PRO A 216 7.43 -6.51 9.99
N LEU A 217 6.11 -6.35 10.10
CA LEU A 217 5.30 -5.40 9.34
C LEU A 217 4.58 -4.41 10.26
N GLY A 218 4.19 -3.25 9.72
CA GLY A 218 3.33 -2.28 10.38
C GLY A 218 1.94 -2.26 9.75
N LEU A 219 0.93 -1.91 10.55
CA LEU A 219 -0.43 -1.66 10.07
C LEU A 219 -0.52 -0.25 9.48
N VAL A 220 -1.11 -0.14 8.31
CA VAL A 220 -1.40 1.13 7.64
C VAL A 220 -2.85 1.17 7.16
N ILE A 221 -3.48 2.33 7.28
CA ILE A 221 -4.78 2.68 6.69
C ILE A 221 -4.56 4.05 6.06
N TRP A 222 -4.85 4.23 4.78
CA TRP A 222 -4.54 5.50 4.11
C TRP A 222 -5.53 5.85 3.00
N VAL A 223 -5.56 7.12 2.67
CA VAL A 223 -6.09 7.66 1.42
C VAL A 223 -5.21 8.81 0.97
N ASP A 224 -4.82 8.82 -0.31
CA ASP A 224 -4.00 9.87 -0.90
C ASP A 224 -4.34 10.10 -2.38
N ASN A 225 -3.80 11.19 -2.94
CA ASN A 225 -3.96 11.54 -4.34
C ASN A 225 -2.75 11.19 -5.22
N GLN A 226 -1.85 10.37 -4.73
CA GLN A 226 -0.65 9.98 -5.47
C GLN A 226 -0.98 8.90 -6.50
N TYR A 227 -0.25 8.93 -7.61
CA TYR A 227 -0.18 7.79 -8.53
C TYR A 227 1.27 7.44 -8.85
N ALA A 228 1.49 6.16 -9.13
CA ALA A 228 2.74 5.65 -9.66
C ALA A 228 2.45 4.54 -10.67
N ALA A 229 3.12 4.59 -11.80
CA ALA A 229 2.94 3.61 -12.86
C ALA A 229 4.27 3.21 -13.49
N LEU A 230 4.52 1.89 -13.52
CA LEU A 230 5.61 1.30 -14.28
C LEU A 230 5.05 0.17 -15.16
N PRO A 231 4.33 0.50 -16.23
CA PRO A 231 3.68 -0.49 -17.09
C PRO A 231 4.69 -1.31 -17.92
N PRO A 232 4.25 -2.38 -18.58
CA PRO A 232 5.09 -3.22 -19.46
C PRO A 232 5.80 -2.44 -20.56
N SER A 233 5.22 -1.31 -21.00
CA SER A 233 5.85 -0.39 -21.96
C SER A 233 7.17 0.22 -21.46
N GLY A 234 7.40 0.22 -20.14
CA GLY A 234 8.56 0.84 -19.51
C GLY A 234 8.47 2.36 -19.44
N ARG A 235 7.29 2.94 -19.53
CA ARG A 235 7.08 4.38 -19.32
C ARG A 235 6.78 4.62 -17.85
N LEU A 236 7.82 4.95 -17.08
CA LEU A 236 7.63 5.38 -15.70
C LEU A 236 6.85 6.69 -15.66
N SER A 237 5.79 6.75 -14.87
CA SER A 237 5.11 7.98 -14.53
C SER A 237 4.70 7.98 -13.05
N TYR A 238 4.73 9.15 -12.44
CA TYR A 238 4.31 9.35 -11.06
C TYR A 238 3.91 10.81 -10.85
N GLY A 239 3.08 11.05 -9.88
CA GLY A 239 2.61 12.40 -9.58
C GLY A 239 1.43 12.39 -8.62
N THR A 240 0.68 13.49 -8.64
CA THR A 240 -0.54 13.66 -7.87
C THR A 240 -1.70 14.02 -8.79
N LEU A 241 -2.89 13.55 -8.44
CA LEU A 241 -4.12 13.81 -9.18
C LEU A 241 -4.90 14.96 -8.52
N ALA A 242 -5.68 15.68 -9.31
CA ALA A 242 -6.68 16.61 -8.77
C ALA A 242 -7.75 15.82 -8.00
N LEU A 243 -8.22 16.39 -6.90
CA LEU A 243 -9.23 15.78 -6.05
C LEU A 243 -10.48 16.64 -5.93
N SER A 244 -11.66 16.02 -5.92
CA SER A 244 -12.81 16.45 -5.12
C SER A 244 -12.58 16.07 -3.65
N LEU A 245 -13.46 16.48 -2.74
CA LEU A 245 -13.44 16.01 -1.35
C LEU A 245 -13.67 14.50 -1.32
N ILE A 246 -12.74 13.76 -0.73
CA ILE A 246 -12.80 12.29 -0.60
C ILE A 246 -12.60 11.85 0.85
N HIS A 247 -13.20 10.73 1.21
CA HIS A 247 -13.04 10.11 2.53
C HIS A 247 -13.25 8.59 2.51
N ILE A 248 -12.69 7.93 3.50
CA ILE A 248 -12.88 6.52 3.83
C ILE A 248 -13.20 6.33 5.32
#